data_11ec0eb115f0f1306a7700b5c4b07d69
#
_entry.id   11ec0eb115f0f1306a7700b5c4b07d69
#
_cell.length_a   1.000
_cell.length_b   1.000
_cell.length_c   1.000
_cell.angle_alpha   90.00
_cell.angle_beta   90.00
_cell.angle_gamma   90.00
#
_symmetry.space_group_name_H-M   'P 1'
#
loop_
_entity.id
_entity.type
_entity.pdbx_description
1 polymer ?
#
loop_
_entity_poly.entity_id
_entity_poly.type
_entity_poly.pdbx_seq_one_letter_code
_entity_poly.pdbx_strand_id
1 'polypeptide(L)'
;LAVARTLNVKTDDVYDAVDELITEQVLSNNLEEGASVKSLHPFFYPLGELVSISQMIEQQGFNARTEFISLDEKPATSLDALRLNIPDKASVTIIERVRLADRQPVVYCLDKVPADDLTCAQYQNSDESLLNAIEAYANKKVAYANTEIEAISYEPHISDVLDASPHEGLMLLKLIHYDNDDNPILY
;
A
#
# COMPACT_ATOMS: atom_id res chain seq x y z
N LEU A 1 -11.19 33.06 -13.21
CA LEU A 1 -11.26 31.59 -13.26
C LEU A 1 -12.07 31.15 -14.47
N ALA A 2 -11.62 30.16 -15.22
CA ALA A 2 -12.31 29.65 -16.43
C ALA A 2 -13.70 29.10 -16.06
N VAL A 3 -13.79 28.34 -14.98
CA VAL A 3 -15.05 27.74 -14.47
C VAL A 3 -16.14 28.78 -14.23
N ALA A 4 -15.85 29.89 -13.52
CA ALA A 4 -16.80 30.94 -13.25
C ALA A 4 -17.38 31.54 -14.55
N ARG A 5 -16.56 31.72 -15.57
CA ARG A 5 -16.98 32.21 -16.90
C ARG A 5 -17.84 31.19 -17.63
N THR A 6 -17.46 29.90 -17.59
CA THR A 6 -18.22 28.83 -18.26
C THR A 6 -19.61 28.65 -17.66
N LEU A 7 -19.71 28.73 -16.32
CA LEU A 7 -20.96 28.55 -15.59
C LEU A 7 -21.76 29.85 -15.45
N ASN A 8 -21.20 30.99 -15.86
CA ASN A 8 -21.80 32.33 -15.71
C ASN A 8 -22.21 32.67 -14.27
N VAL A 9 -21.33 32.35 -13.31
CA VAL A 9 -21.49 32.61 -11.88
C VAL A 9 -20.37 33.51 -11.38
N LYS A 10 -20.50 34.07 -10.14
CA LYS A 10 -19.44 34.86 -9.54
C LYS A 10 -18.24 33.98 -9.16
N THR A 11 -17.06 34.56 -9.19
CA THR A 11 -15.82 33.86 -8.82
C THR A 11 -15.84 33.39 -7.37
N ASP A 12 -16.41 34.19 -6.45
CA ASP A 12 -16.51 33.87 -5.04
C ASP A 12 -17.42 32.65 -4.81
N ASP A 13 -18.54 32.53 -5.54
CA ASP A 13 -19.44 31.37 -5.48
C ASP A 13 -18.71 30.08 -5.91
N VAL A 14 -17.73 30.18 -6.83
CA VAL A 14 -16.92 29.03 -7.25
C VAL A 14 -15.92 28.64 -6.16
N TYR A 15 -15.30 29.61 -5.46
CA TYR A 15 -14.39 29.31 -4.35
C TYR A 15 -15.15 28.64 -3.20
N ASP A 16 -16.29 29.18 -2.81
CA ASP A 16 -17.13 28.61 -1.75
C ASP A 16 -17.54 27.17 -2.07
N ALA A 17 -17.96 26.90 -3.31
CA ALA A 17 -18.31 25.56 -3.77
C ALA A 17 -17.10 24.62 -3.81
N VAL A 18 -15.92 25.09 -4.19
CA VAL A 18 -14.68 24.29 -4.18
C VAL A 18 -14.29 23.94 -2.74
N ASP A 19 -14.36 24.89 -1.81
CA ASP A 19 -14.05 24.64 -0.40
C ASP A 19 -15.05 23.66 0.23
N GLU A 20 -16.32 23.75 -0.12
CA GLU A 20 -17.35 22.78 0.30
C GLU A 20 -17.05 21.38 -0.24
N LEU A 21 -16.74 21.25 -1.54
CA LEU A 21 -16.40 19.97 -2.17
C LEU A 21 -15.07 19.37 -1.66
N ILE A 22 -14.12 20.21 -1.23
CA ILE A 22 -12.90 19.74 -0.55
C ILE A 22 -13.26 19.23 0.85
N THR A 23 -14.13 19.95 1.59
CA THR A 23 -14.61 19.52 2.91
C THR A 23 -15.39 18.21 2.83
N GLU A 24 -16.18 18.03 1.79
CA GLU A 24 -16.91 16.78 1.49
C GLU A 24 -16.02 15.68 0.89
N GLN A 25 -14.73 15.94 0.72
CA GLN A 25 -13.75 15.01 0.14
C GLN A 25 -14.04 14.59 -1.32
N VAL A 26 -14.81 15.36 -2.04
CA VAL A 26 -15.08 15.18 -3.48
C VAL A 26 -13.91 15.72 -4.31
N LEU A 27 -13.28 16.81 -3.84
CA LEU A 27 -12.07 17.38 -4.44
C LEU A 27 -10.88 17.23 -3.51
N SER A 28 -9.69 17.07 -4.09
CA SER A 28 -8.40 17.28 -3.42
C SER A 28 -7.83 18.63 -3.85
N ASN A 29 -7.18 19.32 -2.91
CA ASN A 29 -6.47 20.56 -3.19
C ASN A 29 -4.98 20.28 -3.21
N ASN A 30 -4.38 20.27 -4.39
CA ASN A 30 -2.93 20.22 -4.54
C ASN A 30 -2.42 21.64 -4.78
N LEU A 31 -1.48 22.10 -3.97
CA LEU A 31 -0.92 23.46 -4.04
C LEU A 31 -0.27 23.78 -5.40
N GLU A 32 0.21 22.78 -6.13
CA GLU A 32 0.86 22.96 -7.44
C GLU A 32 -0.10 22.79 -8.63
N GLU A 33 -1.09 21.91 -8.53
CA GLU A 33 -2.02 21.54 -9.62
C GLU A 33 -3.43 22.13 -9.45
N GLY A 34 -3.75 22.68 -8.27
CA GLY A 34 -5.08 23.21 -7.94
C GLY A 34 -6.06 22.12 -7.50
N ALA A 35 -7.35 22.46 -7.44
CA ALA A 35 -8.40 21.51 -7.06
C ALA A 35 -8.64 20.48 -8.19
N SER A 36 -8.55 19.22 -7.86
CA SER A 36 -8.84 18.09 -8.74
C SER A 36 -9.89 17.18 -8.15
N VAL A 37 -10.68 16.52 -8.99
CA VAL A 37 -11.69 15.55 -8.52
C VAL A 37 -10.94 14.36 -7.92
N LYS A 38 -11.16 14.10 -6.63
CA LYS A 38 -10.75 12.81 -6.05
C LYS A 38 -11.43 11.71 -6.86
N SER A 39 -10.67 10.68 -7.23
CA SER A 39 -11.25 9.55 -7.92
C SER A 39 -12.43 9.01 -7.08
N LEU A 40 -13.64 9.15 -7.60
CA LEU A 40 -14.86 8.63 -6.96
C LEU A 40 -14.96 7.10 -7.03
N HIS A 41 -13.95 6.45 -7.60
CA HIS A 41 -13.87 5.00 -7.63
C HIS A 41 -13.19 4.57 -6.33
N PRO A 42 -13.94 4.05 -5.36
CA PRO A 42 -13.33 3.52 -4.15
C PRO A 42 -12.34 2.43 -4.57
N PHE A 43 -11.14 2.52 -4.03
CA PHE A 43 -10.14 1.47 -4.20
C PHE A 43 -10.55 0.28 -3.35
N PHE A 44 -10.85 -0.85 -4.00
CA PHE A 44 -11.28 -2.07 -3.31
C PHE A 44 -10.10 -2.99 -3.03
N TYR A 45 -9.99 -3.44 -1.79
CA TYR A 45 -9.06 -4.50 -1.42
C TYR A 45 -9.85 -5.82 -1.25
N PRO A 46 -9.70 -6.80 -2.17
CA PRO A 46 -10.44 -8.06 -2.11
C PRO A 46 -9.84 -8.98 -1.03
N LEU A 47 -10.39 -8.95 0.18
CA LEU A 47 -9.90 -9.74 1.31
C LEU A 47 -10.04 -11.25 1.13
N GLY A 48 -10.93 -11.69 0.24
CA GLY A 48 -11.19 -13.11 -0.03
C GLY A 48 -10.35 -13.73 -1.14
N GLU A 49 -9.46 -12.96 -1.75
CA GLU A 49 -8.66 -13.40 -2.88
C GLU A 49 -7.16 -13.26 -2.59
N LEU A 50 -6.40 -14.28 -2.94
CA LEU A 50 -4.95 -14.25 -2.85
C LEU A 50 -4.37 -13.65 -4.14
N VAL A 51 -4.39 -12.33 -4.23
CA VAL A 51 -3.85 -11.58 -5.37
C VAL A 51 -2.75 -10.63 -4.91
N SER A 52 -1.78 -10.38 -5.77
CA SER A 52 -0.79 -9.34 -5.47
C SER A 52 -1.43 -7.95 -5.52
N ILE A 53 -0.87 -7.00 -4.76
CA ILE A 53 -1.36 -5.61 -4.79
C ILE A 53 -1.28 -5.02 -6.20
N SER A 54 -0.25 -5.38 -7.00
CA SER A 54 -0.18 -4.97 -8.40
C SER A 54 -1.39 -5.45 -9.21
N GLN A 55 -1.68 -6.75 -9.13
CA GLN A 55 -2.83 -7.33 -9.84
C GLN A 55 -4.15 -6.71 -9.38
N MET A 56 -4.29 -6.47 -8.07
CA MET A 56 -5.47 -5.83 -7.52
C MET A 56 -5.68 -4.41 -8.08
N ILE A 57 -4.61 -3.61 -8.19
CA ILE A 57 -4.64 -2.27 -8.78
C ILE A 57 -5.01 -2.34 -10.27
N GLU A 58 -4.38 -3.25 -11.02
CA GLU A 58 -4.60 -3.42 -12.46
C GLU A 58 -6.00 -3.94 -12.79
N GLN A 59 -6.55 -4.85 -11.99
CA GLN A 59 -7.93 -5.34 -12.14
C GLN A 59 -8.98 -4.24 -11.99
N GLN A 60 -8.65 -3.16 -11.30
CA GLN A 60 -9.50 -1.98 -11.14
C GLN A 60 -9.29 -0.92 -12.23
N GLY A 61 -8.43 -1.22 -13.23
CA GLY A 61 -8.20 -0.36 -14.40
C GLY A 61 -7.12 0.71 -14.21
N PHE A 62 -6.35 0.65 -13.11
CA PHE A 62 -5.26 1.57 -12.84
C PHE A 62 -3.90 0.97 -13.22
N ASN A 63 -2.91 1.82 -13.49
CA ASN A 63 -1.53 1.37 -13.66
C ASN A 63 -0.87 1.21 -12.27
N ALA A 64 -0.44 -0.01 -11.96
CA ALA A 64 0.26 -0.27 -10.70
C ALA A 64 1.69 0.24 -10.76
N ARG A 65 2.10 0.98 -9.73
CA ARG A 65 3.48 1.43 -9.54
C ARG A 65 3.94 1.15 -8.12
N THR A 66 5.25 1.06 -7.93
CA THR A 66 5.89 0.89 -6.62
C THR A 66 6.92 1.99 -6.42
N GLU A 67 6.87 2.62 -5.26
CA GLU A 67 7.94 3.47 -4.76
C GLU A 67 8.55 2.81 -3.54
N PHE A 68 9.86 2.54 -3.58
CA PHE A 68 10.58 1.96 -2.46
C PHE A 68 10.99 3.06 -1.48
N ILE A 69 10.69 2.85 -0.20
CA ILE A 69 11.15 3.69 0.91
C ILE A 69 12.45 3.11 1.46
N SER A 70 12.45 1.83 1.80
CA SER A 70 13.66 1.14 2.26
C SER A 70 13.66 -0.34 1.89
N LEU A 71 14.85 -0.92 1.80
CA LEU A 71 15.09 -2.34 1.58
C LEU A 71 16.32 -2.74 2.38
N ASP A 72 16.12 -3.47 3.46
CA ASP A 72 17.16 -3.79 4.45
C ASP A 72 17.16 -5.27 4.83
N GLU A 73 18.32 -5.80 5.22
CA GLU A 73 18.41 -7.08 5.94
C GLU A 73 18.78 -6.82 7.38
N LYS A 74 17.97 -7.31 8.31
CA LYS A 74 18.16 -7.11 9.77
C LYS A 74 17.85 -8.39 10.53
N PRO A 75 18.44 -8.55 11.73
CA PRO A 75 18.03 -9.63 12.63
C PRO A 75 16.54 -9.52 12.98
N ALA A 76 15.83 -10.63 12.91
CA ALA A 76 14.44 -10.72 13.34
C ALA A 76 14.26 -10.25 14.78
N THR A 77 13.23 -9.46 15.03
CA THR A 77 12.74 -9.23 16.40
C THR A 77 12.09 -10.51 16.93
N SER A 78 11.88 -10.62 18.23
CA SER A 78 11.18 -11.78 18.80
C SER A 78 9.76 -11.96 18.23
N LEU A 79 9.11 -10.86 17.84
CA LEU A 79 7.80 -10.90 17.20
C LEU A 79 7.88 -11.41 15.76
N ASP A 80 8.89 -10.97 15.00
CA ASP A 80 9.13 -11.47 13.63
C ASP A 80 9.48 -12.96 13.66
N ALA A 81 10.34 -13.37 14.58
CA ALA A 81 10.71 -14.77 14.77
C ALA A 81 9.49 -15.66 15.08
N LEU A 82 8.60 -15.17 15.95
CA LEU A 82 7.36 -15.88 16.28
C LEU A 82 6.42 -15.98 15.07
N ARG A 83 6.21 -14.89 14.32
CA ARG A 83 5.27 -14.84 13.19
C ARG A 83 5.74 -15.62 11.97
N LEU A 84 7.05 -15.56 11.71
CA LEU A 84 7.67 -16.28 10.59
C LEU A 84 8.15 -17.70 10.97
N ASN A 85 7.97 -18.10 12.23
CA ASN A 85 8.44 -19.40 12.76
C ASN A 85 9.93 -19.67 12.43
N ILE A 86 10.77 -18.65 12.62
CA ILE A 86 12.22 -18.72 12.39
C ILE A 86 12.99 -18.57 13.71
N PRO A 87 14.27 -18.98 13.77
CA PRO A 87 15.10 -18.80 14.95
C PRO A 87 15.19 -17.33 15.37
N ASP A 88 15.33 -17.10 16.67
CA ASP A 88 15.57 -15.76 17.22
C ASP A 88 16.81 -15.13 16.57
N LYS A 89 16.69 -13.88 16.10
CA LYS A 89 17.73 -13.13 15.38
C LYS A 89 18.15 -13.72 14.02
N ALA A 90 17.42 -14.68 13.45
CA ALA A 90 17.60 -15.04 12.05
C ALA A 90 17.46 -13.80 11.17
N SER A 91 18.18 -13.73 10.05
CA SER A 91 18.09 -12.59 9.15
C SER A 91 16.75 -12.53 8.46
N VAL A 92 16.17 -11.33 8.41
CA VAL A 92 14.94 -11.04 7.64
C VAL A 92 15.18 -9.90 6.67
N THR A 93 14.69 -10.07 5.46
CA THR A 93 14.58 -9.01 4.47
C THR A 93 13.34 -8.18 4.81
N ILE A 94 13.54 -6.89 5.01
CA ILE A 94 12.49 -5.91 5.31
C ILE A 94 12.31 -5.02 4.08
N ILE A 95 11.09 -4.98 3.56
CA ILE A 95 10.76 -4.24 2.35
C ILE A 95 9.69 -3.22 2.71
N GLU A 96 10.05 -1.95 2.65
CA GLU A 96 9.14 -0.83 2.89
C GLU A 96 8.88 -0.10 1.58
N ARG A 97 7.62 0.03 1.22
CA ARG A 97 7.23 0.57 -0.09
C ARG A 97 5.81 1.13 -0.10
N VAL A 98 5.57 2.05 -1.02
CA VAL A 98 4.25 2.57 -1.34
C VAL A 98 3.79 2.00 -2.67
N ARG A 99 2.54 1.62 -2.73
CA ARG A 99 1.88 1.17 -3.96
C ARG A 99 0.98 2.29 -4.46
N LEU A 100 1.11 2.61 -5.74
CA LEU A 100 0.35 3.66 -6.38
C LEU A 100 -0.59 3.06 -7.42
N ALA A 101 -1.80 3.59 -7.46
CA ALA A 101 -2.75 3.42 -8.56
C ALA A 101 -2.62 4.67 -9.46
N ASP A 102 -2.06 4.50 -10.66
CA ASP A 102 -1.57 5.59 -11.52
C ASP A 102 -0.50 6.43 -10.79
N ARG A 103 -0.89 7.54 -10.18
CA ARG A 103 -0.02 8.46 -9.44
C ARG A 103 -0.44 8.61 -7.97
N GLN A 104 -1.57 8.02 -7.58
CA GLN A 104 -2.12 8.17 -6.24
C GLN A 104 -1.60 7.05 -5.34
N PRO A 105 -0.99 7.36 -4.19
CA PRO A 105 -0.64 6.35 -3.20
C PRO A 105 -1.90 5.73 -2.61
N VAL A 106 -1.97 4.41 -2.60
CA VAL A 106 -3.17 3.67 -2.13
C VAL A 106 -2.87 2.66 -1.04
N VAL A 107 -1.64 2.13 -0.99
CA VAL A 107 -1.24 1.17 0.04
C VAL A 107 0.20 1.42 0.46
N TYR A 108 0.42 1.56 1.77
CA TYR A 108 1.75 1.45 2.38
C TYR A 108 1.99 0.00 2.79
N CYS A 109 3.14 -0.55 2.42
CA CYS A 109 3.51 -1.93 2.71
C CYS A 109 4.80 -1.96 3.53
N LEU A 110 4.79 -2.76 4.58
CA LEU A 110 5.97 -3.16 5.34
C LEU A 110 6.01 -4.68 5.39
N ASP A 111 6.75 -5.27 4.47
CA ASP A 111 6.84 -6.70 4.28
C ASP A 111 8.11 -7.26 4.92
N LYS A 112 8.03 -8.44 5.53
CA LYS A 112 9.15 -9.16 6.13
C LYS A 112 9.19 -10.60 5.65
N VAL A 113 10.33 -10.99 5.07
CA VAL A 113 10.57 -12.33 4.51
C VAL A 113 11.84 -12.90 5.15
N PRO A 114 11.90 -14.19 5.52
CA PRO A 114 13.17 -14.80 5.91
C PRO A 114 14.23 -14.57 4.83
N ALA A 115 15.42 -14.07 5.19
CA ALA A 115 16.48 -13.80 4.21
C ALA A 115 16.98 -15.08 3.50
N ASP A 116 16.78 -16.25 4.10
CA ASP A 116 17.03 -17.54 3.47
C ASP A 116 16.09 -17.82 2.28
N ASP A 117 14.92 -17.18 2.26
CA ASP A 117 13.92 -17.32 1.20
C ASP A 117 14.06 -16.22 0.13
N LEU A 118 14.38 -14.98 0.54
CA LEU A 118 14.54 -13.87 -0.39
C LEU A 118 15.47 -12.80 0.22
N THR A 119 16.64 -12.61 -0.37
CA THR A 119 17.57 -11.55 0.02
C THR A 119 17.21 -10.21 -0.63
N CYS A 120 17.71 -9.09 -0.05
CA CYS A 120 17.60 -7.76 -0.67
C CYS A 120 18.12 -7.73 -2.11
N ALA A 121 19.29 -8.34 -2.35
CA ALA A 121 19.91 -8.35 -3.67
C ALA A 121 19.07 -9.10 -4.72
N GLN A 122 18.43 -10.19 -4.34
CA GLN A 122 17.53 -10.94 -5.21
C GLN A 122 16.29 -10.13 -5.54
N TYR A 123 15.68 -9.48 -4.53
CA TYR A 123 14.48 -8.69 -4.75
C TYR A 123 14.73 -7.43 -5.57
N GLN A 124 15.85 -6.72 -5.36
CA GLN A 124 16.24 -5.55 -6.16
C GLN A 124 16.39 -5.83 -7.65
N ASN A 125 16.81 -7.05 -7.99
CA ASN A 125 17.00 -7.49 -9.37
C ASN A 125 15.74 -8.15 -9.96
N SER A 126 14.64 -8.18 -9.23
CA SER A 126 13.37 -8.76 -9.67
C SER A 126 12.41 -7.67 -10.11
N ASP A 127 11.91 -7.76 -11.34
CA ASP A 127 10.82 -6.91 -11.83
C ASP A 127 9.43 -7.45 -11.43
N GLU A 128 9.40 -8.50 -10.60
CA GLU A 128 8.19 -9.23 -10.27
C GLU A 128 7.50 -8.72 -9.00
N SER A 129 6.27 -9.15 -8.77
CA SER A 129 5.60 -8.97 -7.49
C SER A 129 6.35 -9.72 -6.37
N LEU A 130 6.22 -9.26 -5.11
CA LEU A 130 6.89 -9.92 -3.98
C LEU A 130 6.54 -11.41 -3.88
N LEU A 131 5.28 -11.78 -4.11
CA LEU A 131 4.85 -13.18 -4.05
C LEU A 131 5.52 -14.02 -5.15
N ASN A 132 5.62 -13.48 -6.37
CA ASN A 132 6.31 -14.14 -7.48
C ASN A 132 7.82 -14.25 -7.23
N ALA A 133 8.44 -13.21 -6.65
CA ALA A 133 9.86 -13.25 -6.28
C ALA A 133 10.14 -14.35 -5.24
N ILE A 134 9.32 -14.47 -4.21
CA ILE A 134 9.43 -15.56 -3.22
C ILE A 134 9.28 -16.93 -3.90
N GLU A 135 8.29 -17.12 -4.77
CA GLU A 135 8.11 -18.37 -5.51
C GLU A 135 9.32 -18.68 -6.39
N ALA A 136 9.87 -17.69 -7.08
CA ALA A 136 11.00 -17.88 -7.99
C ALA A 136 12.33 -18.22 -7.26
N TYR A 137 12.60 -17.58 -6.13
CA TYR A 137 13.89 -17.73 -5.42
C TYR A 137 13.86 -18.80 -4.35
N ALA A 138 12.77 -18.93 -3.59
CA ALA A 138 12.64 -19.91 -2.52
C ALA A 138 11.92 -21.20 -2.96
N ASN A 139 11.33 -21.22 -4.15
CA ASN A 139 10.47 -22.32 -4.62
C ASN A 139 9.30 -22.60 -3.62
N LYS A 140 8.82 -21.55 -2.96
CA LYS A 140 7.70 -21.59 -2.01
C LYS A 140 6.53 -20.84 -2.60
N LYS A 141 5.39 -21.50 -2.73
CA LYS A 141 4.18 -20.89 -3.25
C LYS A 141 3.23 -20.53 -2.12
N VAL A 142 2.74 -19.31 -2.13
CA VAL A 142 1.70 -18.89 -1.18
C VAL A 142 0.41 -19.66 -1.46
N ALA A 143 -0.11 -20.33 -0.44
CA ALA A 143 -1.38 -21.08 -0.49
C ALA A 143 -2.55 -20.27 0.09
N TYR A 144 -2.31 -19.58 1.19
CA TYR A 144 -3.31 -18.73 1.85
C TYR A 144 -2.65 -17.68 2.73
N ALA A 145 -3.44 -16.74 3.22
CA ALA A 145 -3.01 -15.77 4.22
C ALA A 145 -4.03 -15.65 5.35
N ASN A 146 -3.54 -15.52 6.58
CA ASN A 146 -4.33 -15.10 7.72
C ASN A 146 -4.24 -13.58 7.86
N THR A 147 -5.38 -12.91 7.95
CA THR A 147 -5.45 -11.46 8.00
C THR A 147 -6.12 -10.99 9.29
N GLU A 148 -5.44 -10.14 10.04
CA GLU A 148 -6.04 -9.33 11.11
C GLU A 148 -6.30 -7.92 10.56
N ILE A 149 -7.48 -7.37 10.84
CA ILE A 149 -7.90 -6.05 10.37
C ILE A 149 -8.11 -5.14 11.56
N GLU A 150 -7.43 -3.99 11.55
CA GLU A 150 -7.57 -2.97 12.58
C GLU A 150 -7.85 -1.61 11.92
N ALA A 151 -8.75 -0.84 12.51
CA ALA A 151 -8.88 0.58 12.18
C ALA A 151 -7.89 1.37 13.04
N ILE A 152 -7.05 2.17 12.39
CA ILE A 152 -6.12 3.06 13.08
C ILE A 152 -6.47 4.52 12.77
N SER A 153 -6.25 5.37 13.77
CA SER A 153 -6.34 6.82 13.58
C SER A 153 -5.13 7.33 12.80
N TYR A 154 -5.08 8.62 12.59
CA TYR A 154 -3.95 9.29 11.96
C TYR A 154 -2.60 8.85 12.58
N GLU A 155 -1.73 8.34 11.74
CA GLU A 155 -0.34 8.03 12.06
C GLU A 155 0.53 8.91 11.14
N PRO A 156 1.32 9.85 11.68
CA PRO A 156 1.96 10.90 10.89
C PRO A 156 2.75 10.39 9.69
N HIS A 157 3.67 9.44 9.91
CA HIS A 157 4.54 8.94 8.84
C HIS A 157 3.75 8.24 7.72
N ILE A 158 2.87 7.31 8.07
CA ILE A 158 2.09 6.54 7.08
C ILE A 158 1.06 7.44 6.40
N SER A 159 0.42 8.34 7.16
CA SER A 159 -0.58 9.25 6.60
C SER A 159 0.06 10.24 5.62
N ASP A 160 1.24 10.79 5.93
CA ASP A 160 1.97 11.67 5.03
C ASP A 160 2.39 10.94 3.74
N VAL A 161 2.86 9.69 3.86
CA VAL A 161 3.26 8.87 2.71
C VAL A 161 2.08 8.50 1.83
N LEU A 162 0.89 8.31 2.41
CA LEU A 162 -0.35 8.00 1.70
C LEU A 162 -1.12 9.24 1.23
N ASP A 163 -0.61 10.44 1.49
CA ASP A 163 -1.34 11.71 1.24
C ASP A 163 -2.73 11.71 1.90
N ALA A 164 -2.83 11.09 3.07
CA ALA A 164 -4.07 10.95 3.82
C ALA A 164 -4.29 12.15 4.76
N SER A 165 -5.49 12.70 4.75
CA SER A 165 -5.88 13.78 5.65
C SER A 165 -5.83 13.34 7.12
N PRO A 166 -5.48 14.23 8.08
CA PRO A 166 -5.56 13.92 9.51
C PRO A 166 -6.95 13.48 10.01
N HIS A 167 -7.99 13.70 9.22
CA HIS A 167 -9.36 13.29 9.51
C HIS A 167 -9.76 11.98 8.86
N GLU A 168 -8.89 11.41 8.02
CA GLU A 168 -9.10 10.10 7.39
C GLU A 168 -8.57 9.00 8.30
N GLY A 169 -9.40 7.97 8.52
CA GLY A 169 -8.97 6.75 9.19
C GLY A 169 -8.19 5.85 8.23
N LEU A 170 -7.19 5.15 8.75
CA LEU A 170 -6.44 4.15 8.01
C LEU A 170 -6.91 2.74 8.39
N MET A 171 -6.88 1.83 7.44
CA MET A 171 -7.10 0.41 7.69
C MET A 171 -5.74 -0.30 7.71
N LEU A 172 -5.40 -0.93 8.82
CA LEU A 172 -4.22 -1.76 8.97
C LEU A 172 -4.57 -3.22 8.73
N LEU A 173 -3.92 -3.83 7.75
CA LEU A 173 -4.00 -5.25 7.47
C LEU A 173 -2.70 -5.91 7.90
N LYS A 174 -2.75 -6.80 8.88
CA LYS A 174 -1.62 -7.65 9.29
C LYS A 174 -1.81 -9.02 8.68
N LEU A 175 -0.98 -9.37 7.70
CA LEU A 175 -1.11 -10.59 6.95
C LEU A 175 0.07 -11.52 7.26
N ILE A 176 -0.20 -12.78 7.55
CA ILE A 176 0.81 -13.83 7.54
C ILE A 176 0.45 -14.78 6.40
N HIS A 177 1.34 -14.89 5.43
CA HIS A 177 1.17 -15.77 4.28
C HIS A 177 1.83 -17.12 4.53
N TYR A 178 1.14 -18.18 4.16
CA TYR A 178 1.54 -19.57 4.40
C TYR A 178 1.67 -20.33 3.08
N ASP A 179 2.58 -21.30 3.07
CA ASP A 179 2.67 -22.30 2.00
C ASP A 179 1.64 -23.44 2.19
N ASN A 180 1.70 -24.45 1.32
CA ASN A 180 0.80 -25.62 1.39
C ASN A 180 1.06 -26.53 2.60
N ASP A 181 2.20 -26.39 3.26
CA ASP A 181 2.62 -27.18 4.42
C ASP A 181 2.41 -26.39 5.75
N ASP A 182 1.64 -25.32 5.69
CA ASP A 182 1.36 -24.39 6.82
C ASP A 182 2.61 -23.68 7.38
N ASN A 183 3.67 -23.54 6.59
CA ASN A 183 4.83 -22.75 7.00
C ASN A 183 4.60 -21.28 6.66
N PRO A 184 4.82 -20.35 7.60
CA PRO A 184 4.75 -18.92 7.32
C PRO A 184 5.97 -18.50 6.47
N ILE A 185 5.72 -17.75 5.39
CA ILE A 185 6.75 -17.34 4.42
C ILE A 185 6.85 -15.83 4.24
N LEU A 186 5.82 -15.08 4.66
CA LEU A 186 5.78 -13.62 4.54
C LEU A 186 4.85 -13.05 5.61
N TYR A 187 5.30 -11.99 6.26
CA TYR A 187 4.52 -11.20 7.21
C TYR A 187 4.60 -9.72 6.87
#